data_ef5a4e56626584b3bc9f32122eb3a732
#
_entry.id   ef5a4e56626584b3bc9f32122eb3a732
#
_cell.length_a   1.000
_cell.length_b   1.000
_cell.length_c   1.000
_cell.angle_alpha   90.00
_cell.angle_beta   90.00
_cell.angle_gamma   90.00
#
_symmetry.space_group_name_H-M   'P 1'
#
loop_
_entity.id
_entity.type
_entity.pdbx_description
1 polymer ?
#
loop_
_entity_poly.entity_id
_entity_poly.type
_entity_poly.pdbx_seq_one_letter_code
_entity_poly.pdbx_strand_id
1 'polypeptide(L)'
;MVRSTAEEGEENVGIVELASQNIHGLLNAEGFACPCGKIHRTEVRELVIKPGALQEIPRVVRSAGGSRVFLLADPNTYSAAARRVAVLLEAAGVPHSSFIFQEEHVQATDGALAQVLEHFTPESDLILGVGSGTINDIGKLAAKVLGVGYICAATAPSMDGFISSTSSMVMRGIKESVPSVTPHALIADLDVLAQAPKRLLQAGFGDILAKYVSILEWRISHLVTGEYYCPEIAELVRLAVRSSVSQVEQLAKGDREAVKTLLESLLLSGLAMSFAGITRPASGVEHYFSHVWEMRHLEFGTPQDFHGLQCGIGTVLAAEIYEIIKGLTPDEERALNYVEGFDLEVWHAFVRCFLGKSGERLVELEE
;
A
#
# COMPACT_ATOMS: atom_id res chain seq x y z
N MET A 1 3.76 -39.15 44.32
CA MET A 1 4.63 -38.97 43.16
C MET A 1 3.73 -38.73 41.97
N VAL A 2 3.50 -37.48 41.64
CA VAL A 2 2.81 -37.09 40.38
C VAL A 2 3.88 -36.39 39.55
N ARG A 3 4.23 -36.98 38.41
CA ARG A 3 5.15 -36.40 37.46
C ARG A 3 4.37 -35.31 36.71
N SER A 4 4.78 -34.08 36.88
CA SER A 4 4.44 -32.97 36.01
C SER A 4 5.12 -33.20 34.67
N THR A 5 4.34 -33.45 33.63
CA THR A 5 4.79 -33.33 32.25
C THR A 5 4.87 -31.83 31.97
N ALA A 6 6.10 -31.32 31.86
CA ALA A 6 6.35 -30.02 31.30
C ALA A 6 5.90 -30.07 29.83
N GLU A 7 4.89 -29.29 29.48
CA GLU A 7 4.61 -28.92 28.09
C GLU A 7 5.82 -28.13 27.58
N GLU A 8 6.53 -28.73 26.65
CA GLU A 8 7.55 -28.01 25.87
C GLU A 8 6.84 -26.87 25.16
N GLY A 9 7.04 -25.64 25.65
CA GLY A 9 6.52 -24.46 25.03
C GLY A 9 7.13 -24.33 23.61
N GLU A 10 6.31 -24.37 22.60
CA GLU A 10 6.71 -23.91 21.26
C GLU A 10 7.27 -22.51 21.43
N GLU A 11 8.56 -22.31 21.13
CA GLU A 11 9.18 -20.99 21.09
C GLU A 11 8.38 -20.16 20.07
N ASN A 12 7.70 -19.14 20.54
CA ASN A 12 6.86 -18.28 19.72
C ASN A 12 7.80 -17.42 18.85
N VAL A 13 8.09 -17.90 17.65
CA VAL A 13 8.98 -17.22 16.69
C VAL A 13 8.38 -15.85 16.36
N GLY A 14 9.13 -14.78 16.58
CA GLY A 14 8.66 -13.41 16.36
C GLY A 14 8.39 -13.13 14.88
N ILE A 15 7.46 -12.20 14.59
CA ILE A 15 7.08 -11.85 13.21
C ILE A 15 8.27 -11.36 12.38
N VAL A 16 9.25 -10.68 12.98
CA VAL A 16 10.47 -10.20 12.32
C VAL A 16 11.38 -11.35 11.92
N GLU A 17 11.50 -12.35 12.75
CA GLU A 17 12.30 -13.55 12.46
C GLU A 17 11.67 -14.35 11.32
N LEU A 18 10.35 -14.57 11.36
CA LEU A 18 9.62 -15.20 10.26
C LEU A 18 9.80 -14.44 8.95
N ALA A 19 9.65 -13.10 8.98
CA ALA A 19 9.84 -12.25 7.81
C ALA A 19 11.25 -12.34 7.21
N SER A 20 12.27 -12.43 8.08
CA SER A 20 13.66 -12.53 7.63
C SER A 20 13.99 -13.87 6.94
N GLN A 21 13.26 -14.92 7.28
CA GLN A 21 13.37 -16.23 6.65
C GLN A 21 12.54 -16.31 5.36
N ASN A 22 11.27 -15.97 5.44
CA ASN A 22 10.35 -16.03 4.31
C ASN A 22 9.06 -15.25 4.60
N ILE A 23 8.70 -14.30 3.71
CA ILE A 23 7.46 -13.52 3.80
C ILE A 23 6.19 -14.41 3.88
N HIS A 24 6.20 -15.59 3.28
CA HIS A 24 5.06 -16.52 3.32
C HIS A 24 4.74 -17.00 4.74
N GLY A 25 5.73 -17.06 5.63
CA GLY A 25 5.53 -17.40 7.05
C GLY A 25 4.62 -16.43 7.78
N LEU A 26 4.45 -15.21 7.25
CA LEU A 26 3.57 -14.18 7.82
C LEU A 26 2.09 -14.35 7.44
N LEU A 27 1.74 -15.28 6.54
CA LEU A 27 0.36 -15.51 6.08
C LEU A 27 -0.38 -16.50 7.01
N ASN A 28 -0.33 -16.25 8.30
CA ASN A 28 -1.02 -17.08 9.30
C ASN A 28 -2.44 -16.58 9.52
N ALA A 29 -3.43 -17.44 9.27
CA ALA A 29 -4.85 -17.12 9.42
C ALA A 29 -5.27 -16.90 10.88
N GLU A 30 -4.63 -17.61 11.83
CA GLU A 30 -4.88 -17.46 13.26
C GLU A 30 -4.18 -16.22 13.84
N GLY A 31 -3.14 -15.75 13.14
CA GLY A 31 -2.34 -14.60 13.51
C GLY A 31 -1.24 -14.94 14.51
N PHE A 32 -0.53 -13.89 14.93
CA PHE A 32 0.61 -13.96 15.83
C PHE A 32 0.30 -13.19 17.12
N ALA A 33 0.38 -13.86 18.27
CA ALA A 33 0.31 -13.19 19.56
C ALA A 33 1.55 -12.29 19.73
N CYS A 34 1.32 -11.02 20.09
CA CYS A 34 2.38 -10.03 20.20
C CYS A 34 2.51 -9.47 21.62
N PRO A 35 3.73 -9.16 22.10
CA PRO A 35 3.94 -8.49 23.38
C PRO A 35 3.19 -7.15 23.51
N CYS A 36 2.76 -6.53 22.41
CA CYS A 36 1.92 -5.32 22.41
C CYS A 36 0.47 -5.58 22.89
N GLY A 37 0.10 -6.84 23.19
CA GLY A 37 -1.23 -7.23 23.64
C GLY A 37 -2.24 -7.51 22.52
N LYS A 38 -1.85 -7.41 21.26
CA LYS A 38 -2.72 -7.73 20.10
C LYS A 38 -2.32 -9.02 19.40
N ILE A 39 -3.27 -9.59 18.66
CA ILE A 39 -3.00 -10.66 17.70
C ILE A 39 -2.91 -10.01 16.31
N HIS A 40 -1.73 -10.12 15.68
CA HIS A 40 -1.48 -9.60 14.36
C HIS A 40 -1.83 -10.63 13.30
N ARG A 41 -2.76 -10.31 12.41
CA ARG A 41 -3.22 -11.22 11.36
C ARG A 41 -3.46 -10.48 10.05
N THR A 42 -3.44 -11.22 8.96
CA THR A 42 -3.81 -10.73 7.62
C THR A 42 -4.86 -11.62 6.99
N GLU A 43 -5.64 -11.05 6.09
CA GLU A 43 -6.61 -11.80 5.27
C GLU A 43 -6.00 -12.35 3.98
N VAL A 44 -4.78 -11.94 3.63
CA VAL A 44 -4.04 -12.51 2.50
C VAL A 44 -3.78 -13.99 2.76
N ARG A 45 -4.09 -14.84 1.80
CA ARG A 45 -3.93 -16.29 1.91
C ARG A 45 -2.76 -16.82 1.10
N GLU A 46 -2.40 -16.14 0.02
CA GLU A 46 -1.36 -16.63 -0.87
C GLU A 46 -0.56 -15.48 -1.52
N LEU A 47 0.76 -15.64 -1.55
CA LEU A 47 1.66 -14.85 -2.36
C LEU A 47 2.35 -15.78 -3.36
N VAL A 48 2.37 -15.43 -4.64
CA VAL A 48 3.09 -16.18 -5.69
C VAL A 48 4.12 -15.26 -6.32
N ILE A 49 5.37 -15.33 -5.85
CA ILE A 49 6.46 -14.44 -6.26
C ILE A 49 7.57 -15.29 -6.89
N LYS A 50 7.57 -15.42 -8.20
CA LYS A 50 8.55 -16.21 -8.95
C LYS A 50 8.53 -15.86 -10.44
N PRO A 51 9.57 -16.24 -11.22
CA PRO A 51 9.48 -16.21 -12.68
C PRO A 51 8.33 -17.10 -13.18
N GLY A 52 7.58 -16.63 -14.18
CA GLY A 52 6.44 -17.36 -14.73
C GLY A 52 5.23 -17.48 -13.79
N ALA A 53 5.13 -16.65 -12.75
CA ALA A 53 4.05 -16.71 -11.76
C ALA A 53 2.64 -16.55 -12.36
N LEU A 54 2.49 -15.87 -13.49
CA LEU A 54 1.19 -15.75 -14.18
C LEU A 54 0.57 -17.10 -14.52
N GLN A 55 1.36 -18.15 -14.72
CA GLN A 55 0.85 -19.50 -15.01
C GLN A 55 0.08 -20.10 -13.84
N GLU A 56 0.30 -19.62 -12.62
CA GLU A 56 -0.43 -20.07 -11.43
C GLU A 56 -1.84 -19.47 -11.32
N ILE A 57 -2.17 -18.42 -12.08
CA ILE A 57 -3.44 -17.70 -11.97
C ILE A 57 -4.65 -18.64 -12.00
N PRO A 58 -4.78 -19.59 -12.96
CA PRO A 58 -5.95 -20.48 -12.96
C PRO A 58 -6.07 -21.35 -11.71
N ARG A 59 -4.94 -21.75 -11.11
CA ARG A 59 -4.90 -22.51 -9.86
C ARG A 59 -5.32 -21.62 -8.70
N VAL A 60 -4.74 -20.40 -8.61
CA VAL A 60 -5.02 -19.45 -7.53
C VAL A 60 -6.48 -18.98 -7.58
N VAL A 61 -7.05 -18.75 -8.76
CA VAL A 61 -8.48 -18.46 -8.93
C VAL A 61 -9.34 -19.55 -8.32
N ARG A 62 -9.06 -20.84 -8.63
CA ARG A 62 -9.80 -21.97 -8.07
C ARG A 62 -9.61 -22.11 -6.56
N SER A 63 -8.40 -21.90 -6.05
CA SER A 63 -8.13 -21.95 -4.60
C SER A 63 -8.84 -20.85 -3.84
N ALA A 64 -9.08 -19.70 -4.47
CA ALA A 64 -9.87 -18.60 -3.94
C ALA A 64 -11.40 -18.85 -4.03
N GLY A 65 -11.83 -19.99 -4.58
CA GLY A 65 -13.25 -20.30 -4.80
C GLY A 65 -13.85 -19.62 -6.03
N GLY A 66 -13.04 -18.96 -6.86
CA GLY A 66 -13.50 -18.27 -8.06
C GLY A 66 -13.90 -19.25 -9.17
N SER A 67 -15.07 -19.05 -9.75
CA SER A 67 -15.59 -19.86 -10.85
C SER A 67 -15.73 -19.07 -12.16
N ARG A 68 -15.95 -17.77 -12.08
CA ARG A 68 -16.01 -16.83 -13.20
C ARG A 68 -15.29 -15.53 -12.85
N VAL A 69 -14.31 -15.18 -13.67
CA VAL A 69 -13.40 -14.04 -13.41
C VAL A 69 -13.86 -12.80 -14.19
N PHE A 70 -13.85 -11.67 -13.53
CA PHE A 70 -13.85 -10.35 -14.17
C PHE A 70 -12.42 -9.80 -14.16
N LEU A 71 -11.77 -9.77 -15.33
CA LEU A 71 -10.41 -9.28 -15.52
C LEU A 71 -10.43 -7.77 -15.70
N LEU A 72 -9.66 -7.06 -14.86
CA LEU A 72 -9.55 -5.60 -14.86
C LEU A 72 -8.12 -5.17 -15.19
N ALA A 73 -7.94 -4.29 -16.18
CA ALA A 73 -6.65 -3.74 -16.58
C ALA A 73 -6.80 -2.37 -17.26
N ASP A 74 -5.69 -1.69 -17.51
CA ASP A 74 -5.57 -0.55 -18.42
C ASP A 74 -4.79 -0.95 -19.70
N PRO A 75 -4.66 -0.09 -20.73
CA PRO A 75 -3.96 -0.44 -21.97
C PRO A 75 -2.50 -0.86 -21.76
N ASN A 76 -1.79 -0.22 -20.81
CA ASN A 76 -0.39 -0.51 -20.51
C ASN A 76 -0.26 -1.88 -19.84
N THR A 77 -1.07 -2.15 -18.83
CA THR A 77 -1.04 -3.39 -18.06
C THR A 77 -1.66 -4.56 -18.84
N TYR A 78 -2.60 -4.27 -19.76
CA TYR A 78 -3.09 -5.26 -20.71
C TYR A 78 -1.95 -5.77 -21.60
N SER A 79 -1.16 -4.85 -22.15
CA SER A 79 -0.01 -5.20 -22.98
C SER A 79 1.09 -5.92 -22.20
N ALA A 80 1.34 -5.50 -20.96
CA ALA A 80 2.39 -6.07 -20.11
C ALA A 80 2.06 -7.50 -19.63
N ALA A 81 0.81 -7.77 -19.25
CA ALA A 81 0.44 -9.03 -18.60
C ALA A 81 -1.00 -9.51 -18.88
N ALA A 82 -2.02 -8.63 -18.86
CA ALA A 82 -3.42 -9.07 -18.80
C ALA A 82 -3.84 -9.86 -20.05
N ARG A 83 -3.30 -9.56 -21.22
CA ARG A 83 -3.54 -10.38 -22.43
C ARG A 83 -3.07 -11.81 -22.26
N ARG A 84 -1.90 -12.04 -21.64
CA ARG A 84 -1.40 -13.40 -21.32
C ARG A 84 -2.28 -14.09 -20.29
N VAL A 85 -2.74 -13.33 -19.30
CA VAL A 85 -3.65 -13.82 -18.26
C VAL A 85 -4.97 -14.32 -18.86
N ALA A 86 -5.59 -13.56 -19.77
CA ALA A 86 -6.81 -13.97 -20.46
C ALA A 86 -6.62 -15.29 -21.21
N VAL A 87 -5.51 -15.45 -21.96
CA VAL A 87 -5.17 -16.70 -22.66
C VAL A 87 -4.99 -17.88 -21.67
N LEU A 88 -4.37 -17.64 -20.51
CA LEU A 88 -4.18 -18.69 -19.50
C LEU A 88 -5.51 -19.12 -18.86
N LEU A 89 -6.41 -18.17 -18.60
CA LEU A 89 -7.76 -18.48 -18.10
C LEU A 89 -8.56 -19.28 -19.13
N GLU A 90 -8.53 -18.87 -20.41
CA GLU A 90 -9.19 -19.57 -21.50
C GLU A 90 -8.67 -21.01 -21.65
N ALA A 91 -7.34 -21.17 -21.72
CA ALA A 91 -6.70 -22.48 -21.84
C ALA A 91 -7.00 -23.41 -20.66
N ALA A 92 -7.22 -22.84 -19.47
CA ALA A 92 -7.58 -23.58 -18.26
C ALA A 92 -9.09 -23.82 -18.12
N GLY A 93 -9.92 -23.36 -19.07
CA GLY A 93 -11.37 -23.47 -19.03
C GLY A 93 -12.01 -22.64 -17.91
N VAL A 94 -11.38 -21.55 -17.48
CA VAL A 94 -11.94 -20.61 -16.50
C VAL A 94 -12.72 -19.54 -17.24
N PRO A 95 -14.06 -19.49 -17.13
CA PRO A 95 -14.86 -18.47 -17.76
C PRO A 95 -14.44 -17.07 -17.27
N HIS A 96 -14.30 -16.14 -18.18
CA HIS A 96 -13.95 -14.77 -17.82
C HIS A 96 -14.57 -13.74 -18.75
N SER A 97 -14.76 -12.55 -18.24
CA SER A 97 -15.00 -11.31 -19.00
C SER A 97 -13.87 -10.32 -18.70
N SER A 98 -13.70 -9.30 -19.51
CA SER A 98 -12.61 -8.36 -19.34
C SER A 98 -13.12 -6.93 -19.50
N PHE A 99 -12.70 -6.05 -18.61
CA PHE A 99 -12.83 -4.60 -18.78
C PHE A 99 -11.43 -3.98 -18.82
N ILE A 100 -11.14 -3.32 -19.93
CA ILE A 100 -9.88 -2.61 -20.15
C ILE A 100 -10.22 -1.15 -20.32
N PHE A 101 -9.70 -0.30 -19.42
CA PHE A 101 -9.86 1.15 -19.55
C PHE A 101 -9.41 1.62 -20.95
N GLN A 102 -10.00 2.71 -21.43
CA GLN A 102 -9.61 3.26 -22.71
C GLN A 102 -8.51 4.31 -22.59
N GLU A 103 -8.39 4.93 -21.43
CA GLU A 103 -7.40 5.94 -21.09
C GLU A 103 -6.03 5.30 -20.85
N GLU A 104 -4.96 5.88 -21.42
CA GLU A 104 -3.58 5.45 -21.15
C GLU A 104 -3.13 5.77 -19.72
N HIS A 105 -3.71 6.79 -19.12
CA HIS A 105 -3.39 7.28 -17.78
C HIS A 105 -4.64 7.25 -16.89
N VAL A 106 -4.99 6.08 -16.41
CA VAL A 106 -6.10 5.91 -15.49
C VAL A 106 -5.71 6.45 -14.11
N GLN A 107 -6.62 7.21 -13.50
CA GLN A 107 -6.52 7.64 -12.11
C GLN A 107 -7.54 6.87 -11.26
N ALA A 108 -7.19 6.57 -10.02
CA ALA A 108 -8.07 5.88 -9.07
C ALA A 108 -9.13 6.88 -8.54
N THR A 109 -10.18 7.09 -9.32
CA THR A 109 -11.27 8.03 -9.04
C THR A 109 -12.61 7.32 -8.87
N ASP A 110 -13.59 8.03 -8.29
CA ASP A 110 -14.99 7.59 -8.26
C ASP A 110 -15.56 7.36 -9.68
N GLY A 111 -15.15 8.18 -10.67
CA GLY A 111 -15.51 7.97 -12.07
C GLY A 111 -14.94 6.69 -12.66
N ALA A 112 -13.69 6.35 -12.37
CA ALA A 112 -13.08 5.09 -12.80
C ALA A 112 -13.74 3.88 -12.11
N LEU A 113 -14.07 4.01 -10.82
CA LEU A 113 -14.85 2.99 -10.10
C LEU A 113 -16.21 2.79 -10.76
N ALA A 114 -16.93 3.86 -11.09
CA ALA A 114 -18.24 3.78 -11.74
C ALA A 114 -18.16 3.04 -13.09
N GLN A 115 -17.14 3.30 -13.91
CA GLN A 115 -16.91 2.56 -15.16
C GLN A 115 -16.77 1.04 -14.90
N VAL A 116 -15.98 0.64 -13.90
CA VAL A 116 -15.81 -0.77 -13.54
C VAL A 116 -17.13 -1.40 -13.12
N LEU A 117 -17.91 -0.71 -12.26
CA LEU A 117 -19.20 -1.21 -11.79
C LEU A 117 -20.24 -1.33 -12.93
N GLU A 118 -20.23 -0.39 -13.87
CA GLU A 118 -21.13 -0.42 -15.04
C GLU A 118 -20.84 -1.60 -15.97
N HIS A 119 -19.56 -1.93 -16.16
CA HIS A 119 -19.12 -3.01 -17.06
C HIS A 119 -18.99 -4.37 -16.36
N PHE A 120 -19.19 -4.43 -15.04
CA PHE A 120 -19.08 -5.68 -14.31
C PHE A 120 -20.12 -6.70 -14.78
N THR A 121 -19.64 -7.91 -15.05
CA THR A 121 -20.51 -9.03 -15.44
C THR A 121 -21.12 -9.66 -14.19
N PRO A 122 -22.45 -9.61 -13.98
CA PRO A 122 -23.09 -10.02 -12.72
C PRO A 122 -22.83 -11.47 -12.30
N GLU A 123 -22.54 -12.36 -13.28
CA GLU A 123 -22.21 -13.76 -13.01
C GLU A 123 -20.77 -13.97 -12.53
N SER A 124 -19.95 -12.93 -12.52
CA SER A 124 -18.57 -13.01 -12.00
C SER A 124 -18.57 -13.01 -10.47
N ASP A 125 -17.79 -13.89 -9.90
CA ASP A 125 -17.64 -14.08 -8.45
C ASP A 125 -16.27 -13.61 -7.93
N LEU A 126 -15.38 -13.18 -8.86
CA LEU A 126 -14.03 -12.76 -8.54
C LEU A 126 -13.55 -11.70 -9.52
N ILE A 127 -12.96 -10.61 -9.00
CA ILE A 127 -12.20 -9.64 -9.78
C ILE A 127 -10.73 -10.01 -9.75
N LEU A 128 -10.11 -10.10 -10.93
CA LEU A 128 -8.66 -10.23 -11.10
C LEU A 128 -8.10 -8.92 -11.65
N GLY A 129 -7.56 -8.10 -10.76
CA GLY A 129 -6.87 -6.85 -11.14
C GLY A 129 -5.47 -7.17 -11.65
N VAL A 130 -5.19 -6.85 -12.91
CA VAL A 130 -3.86 -7.00 -13.50
C VAL A 130 -3.26 -5.61 -13.70
N GLY A 131 -2.39 -5.22 -12.79
CA GLY A 131 -1.86 -3.85 -12.82
C GLY A 131 -0.98 -3.51 -11.62
N SER A 132 -0.71 -2.22 -11.45
CA SER A 132 -0.02 -1.68 -10.29
C SER A 132 -1.02 -0.92 -9.39
N GLY A 133 -0.58 0.11 -8.68
CA GLY A 133 -1.36 0.80 -7.66
C GLY A 133 -2.78 1.17 -8.07
N THR A 134 -2.93 1.88 -9.19
CA THR A 134 -4.24 2.38 -9.67
C THR A 134 -5.26 1.25 -9.90
N ILE A 135 -4.87 0.24 -10.68
CA ILE A 135 -5.77 -0.91 -10.97
C ILE A 135 -6.06 -1.72 -9.71
N ASN A 136 -5.07 -1.85 -8.83
CA ASN A 136 -5.25 -2.53 -7.55
C ASN A 136 -6.26 -1.79 -6.65
N ASP A 137 -6.14 -0.46 -6.51
CA ASP A 137 -7.03 0.33 -5.65
C ASP A 137 -8.47 0.35 -6.16
N ILE A 138 -8.67 0.56 -7.47
CA ILE A 138 -9.99 0.48 -8.10
C ILE A 138 -10.57 -0.94 -7.94
N GLY A 139 -9.77 -1.98 -8.21
CA GLY A 139 -10.20 -3.39 -8.14
C GLY A 139 -10.59 -3.82 -6.73
N LYS A 140 -9.81 -3.46 -5.70
CA LYS A 140 -10.13 -3.74 -4.29
C LYS A 140 -11.44 -3.07 -3.87
N LEU A 141 -11.63 -1.80 -4.24
CA LEU A 141 -12.85 -1.07 -3.89
C LEU A 141 -14.06 -1.60 -4.66
N ALA A 142 -13.92 -1.89 -5.96
CA ALA A 142 -14.97 -2.50 -6.76
C ALA A 142 -15.40 -3.86 -6.18
N ALA A 143 -14.45 -4.72 -5.81
CA ALA A 143 -14.73 -6.01 -5.20
C ALA A 143 -15.52 -5.86 -3.89
N LYS A 144 -15.17 -4.86 -3.05
CA LYS A 144 -15.92 -4.55 -1.84
C LYS A 144 -17.36 -4.13 -2.12
N VAL A 145 -17.56 -3.23 -3.07
CA VAL A 145 -18.89 -2.71 -3.43
C VAL A 145 -19.79 -3.82 -3.98
N LEU A 146 -19.19 -4.72 -4.79
CA LEU A 146 -19.90 -5.83 -5.43
C LEU A 146 -20.05 -7.07 -4.52
N GLY A 147 -19.29 -7.14 -3.41
CA GLY A 147 -19.30 -8.29 -2.51
C GLY A 147 -18.67 -9.54 -3.11
N VAL A 148 -17.68 -9.40 -3.99
CA VAL A 148 -16.98 -10.50 -4.67
C VAL A 148 -15.51 -10.62 -4.23
N GLY A 149 -14.87 -11.75 -4.56
CA GLY A 149 -13.45 -11.97 -4.28
C GLY A 149 -12.53 -11.04 -5.08
N TYR A 150 -11.31 -10.82 -4.58
CA TYR A 150 -10.27 -10.05 -5.28
C TYR A 150 -8.92 -10.76 -5.27
N ILE A 151 -8.29 -10.83 -6.44
CA ILE A 151 -6.90 -11.26 -6.63
C ILE A 151 -6.15 -10.15 -7.37
N CYS A 152 -4.92 -9.88 -6.95
CA CYS A 152 -4.03 -8.94 -7.62
C CYS A 152 -2.94 -9.68 -8.38
N ALA A 153 -2.77 -9.39 -9.67
CA ALA A 153 -1.59 -9.73 -10.45
C ALA A 153 -0.79 -8.46 -10.69
N ALA A 154 0.28 -8.28 -9.90
CA ALA A 154 1.09 -7.07 -9.90
C ALA A 154 1.96 -6.98 -11.16
N THR A 155 2.00 -5.80 -11.81
CA THR A 155 2.81 -5.55 -13.02
C THR A 155 4.04 -4.67 -12.77
N ALA A 156 4.10 -3.98 -11.65
CA ALA A 156 5.25 -3.19 -11.22
C ALA A 156 5.26 -3.01 -9.70
N PRO A 157 6.41 -3.07 -9.00
CA PRO A 157 6.52 -2.84 -7.57
C PRO A 157 6.61 -1.32 -7.28
N SER A 158 5.50 -0.59 -7.41
CA SER A 158 5.49 0.88 -7.40
C SER A 158 4.98 1.53 -6.11
N MET A 159 4.39 0.77 -5.18
CA MET A 159 3.82 1.25 -3.92
C MET A 159 3.55 0.09 -2.96
N ASP A 160 3.26 0.37 -1.69
CA ASP A 160 3.06 -0.64 -0.63
C ASP A 160 1.60 -1.08 -0.41
N GLY A 161 0.64 -0.42 -1.03
CA GLY A 161 -0.80 -0.65 -0.84
C GLY A 161 -1.36 -1.93 -1.49
N PHE A 162 -0.53 -2.82 -2.06
CA PHE A 162 -1.01 -4.01 -2.77
C PHE A 162 -1.93 -4.90 -1.93
N ILE A 163 -1.53 -5.14 -0.69
CA ILE A 163 -2.20 -6.08 0.22
C ILE A 163 -2.77 -5.40 1.47
N SER A 164 -2.92 -4.08 1.44
CA SER A 164 -3.64 -3.33 2.48
C SER A 164 -5.15 -3.50 2.35
N SER A 165 -5.88 -3.23 3.44
CA SER A 165 -7.34 -3.22 3.49
C SER A 165 -7.97 -1.88 3.09
N THR A 166 -7.18 -0.97 2.51
CA THR A 166 -7.62 0.35 2.05
C THR A 166 -7.21 0.58 0.60
N SER A 167 -7.94 1.42 -0.10
CA SER A 167 -7.64 1.91 -1.44
C SER A 167 -7.44 3.42 -1.41
N SER A 168 -6.38 3.91 -2.04
CA SER A 168 -6.10 5.34 -2.16
C SER A 168 -6.86 5.90 -3.37
N MET A 169 -8.00 6.54 -3.12
CA MET A 169 -8.93 6.98 -4.16
C MET A 169 -9.08 8.50 -4.17
N VAL A 170 -9.42 9.06 -5.33
CA VAL A 170 -9.95 10.42 -5.43
C VAL A 170 -11.47 10.32 -5.45
N MET A 171 -12.10 10.69 -4.34
CA MET A 171 -13.54 10.64 -4.16
C MET A 171 -14.10 12.08 -4.11
N ARG A 172 -14.96 12.44 -5.04
CA ARG A 172 -15.53 13.80 -5.14
C ARG A 172 -14.46 14.91 -5.19
N GLY A 173 -13.34 14.62 -5.87
CA GLY A 173 -12.23 15.56 -6.03
C GLY A 173 -11.25 15.63 -4.86
N ILE A 174 -11.37 14.77 -3.84
CA ILE A 174 -10.49 14.72 -2.68
C ILE A 174 -9.77 13.37 -2.63
N LYS A 175 -8.47 13.40 -2.36
CA LYS A 175 -7.66 12.20 -2.15
C LYS A 175 -7.89 11.67 -0.74
N GLU A 176 -8.38 10.44 -0.63
CA GLU A 176 -8.65 9.81 0.65
C GLU A 176 -8.37 8.30 0.63
N SER A 177 -8.08 7.74 1.79
CA SER A 177 -7.93 6.30 1.98
C SER A 177 -9.29 5.68 2.31
N VAL A 178 -9.87 4.98 1.32
CA VAL A 178 -11.20 4.36 1.47
C VAL A 178 -11.02 2.90 1.92
N PRO A 179 -11.76 2.45 2.95
CA PRO A 179 -11.76 1.03 3.31
C PRO A 179 -12.16 0.15 2.11
N SER A 180 -11.38 -0.88 1.80
CA SER A 180 -11.59 -1.82 0.70
C SER A 180 -11.39 -3.26 1.16
N VAL A 181 -11.35 -4.23 0.24
CA VAL A 181 -10.99 -5.61 0.57
C VAL A 181 -9.47 -5.78 0.56
N THR A 182 -8.97 -6.69 1.39
CA THR A 182 -7.63 -7.23 1.22
C THR A 182 -7.66 -8.28 0.11
N PRO A 183 -6.70 -8.31 -0.82
CA PRO A 183 -6.64 -9.37 -1.82
C PRO A 183 -6.54 -10.76 -1.19
N HIS A 184 -7.29 -11.73 -1.71
CA HIS A 184 -7.12 -13.13 -1.32
C HIS A 184 -5.71 -13.63 -1.64
N ALA A 185 -5.20 -13.25 -2.81
CA ALA A 185 -3.86 -13.58 -3.25
C ALA A 185 -3.22 -12.44 -4.03
N LEU A 186 -1.88 -12.40 -4.00
CA LEU A 186 -1.08 -11.57 -4.88
C LEU A 186 -0.16 -12.45 -5.73
N ILE A 187 -0.17 -12.21 -7.04
CA ILE A 187 0.66 -12.89 -8.02
C ILE A 187 1.63 -11.88 -8.62
N ALA A 188 2.91 -12.17 -8.53
CA ALA A 188 3.99 -11.32 -8.98
C ALA A 188 4.96 -12.12 -9.86
N ASP A 189 4.80 -12.00 -11.17
CA ASP A 189 5.68 -12.61 -12.14
C ASP A 189 6.94 -11.78 -12.28
N LEU A 190 8.07 -12.29 -11.81
CA LEU A 190 9.34 -11.57 -11.84
C LEU A 190 9.82 -11.25 -13.27
N ASP A 191 9.36 -12.01 -14.28
CA ASP A 191 9.64 -11.69 -15.68
C ASP A 191 8.87 -10.47 -16.17
N VAL A 192 7.69 -10.20 -15.61
CA VAL A 192 6.90 -8.99 -15.86
C VAL A 192 7.47 -7.82 -15.07
N LEU A 193 7.70 -8.00 -13.77
CA LEU A 193 8.17 -6.93 -12.88
C LEU A 193 9.55 -6.38 -13.30
N ALA A 194 10.44 -7.25 -13.78
CA ALA A 194 11.77 -6.82 -14.27
C ALA A 194 11.70 -5.97 -15.55
N GLN A 195 10.57 -6.00 -16.27
CA GLN A 195 10.33 -5.19 -17.47
C GLN A 195 9.53 -3.90 -17.15
N ALA A 196 9.17 -3.69 -15.91
CA ALA A 196 8.44 -2.49 -15.50
C ALA A 196 9.26 -1.22 -15.81
N PRO A 197 8.60 -0.11 -16.17
CA PRO A 197 9.28 1.17 -16.36
C PRO A 197 10.11 1.56 -15.13
N LYS A 198 11.35 2.03 -15.35
CA LYS A 198 12.27 2.43 -14.25
C LYS A 198 11.63 3.40 -13.26
N ARG A 199 10.78 4.32 -13.75
CA ARG A 199 10.08 5.27 -12.87
C ARG A 199 9.15 4.58 -11.87
N LEU A 200 8.57 3.44 -12.20
CA LEU A 200 7.74 2.66 -11.26
C LEU A 200 8.60 1.94 -10.22
N LEU A 201 9.81 1.47 -10.58
CA LEU A 201 10.77 0.93 -9.62
C LEU A 201 11.27 2.03 -8.67
N GLN A 202 11.57 3.21 -9.22
CA GLN A 202 11.96 4.38 -8.43
C GLN A 202 10.83 4.84 -7.50
N ALA A 203 9.57 4.78 -7.96
CA ALA A 203 8.39 5.08 -7.13
C ALA A 203 8.31 4.10 -5.95
N GLY A 204 8.39 2.80 -6.19
CA GLY A 204 8.39 1.81 -5.10
C GLY A 204 9.54 1.99 -4.13
N PHE A 205 10.73 2.33 -4.63
CA PHE A 205 11.88 2.60 -3.76
C PHE A 205 11.68 3.89 -2.93
N GLY A 206 11.12 4.96 -3.52
CA GLY A 206 10.78 6.18 -2.81
C GLY A 206 9.72 5.93 -1.73
N ASP A 207 8.71 5.11 -2.05
CA ASP A 207 7.67 4.74 -1.10
C ASP A 207 8.22 3.92 0.08
N ILE A 208 9.13 2.97 -0.17
CA ILE A 208 9.75 2.22 0.95
C ILE A 208 10.69 3.09 1.80
N LEU A 209 11.40 4.06 1.21
CA LEU A 209 12.24 4.99 1.97
C LEU A 209 11.41 5.85 2.93
N ALA A 210 10.21 6.22 2.56
CA ALA A 210 9.26 6.98 3.39
C ALA A 210 9.07 6.37 4.78
N LYS A 211 9.24 5.05 4.91
CA LYS A 211 9.03 4.32 6.16
C LYS A 211 10.03 4.67 7.27
N TYR A 212 11.18 5.28 6.95
CA TYR A 212 12.05 5.87 7.96
C TYR A 212 11.35 6.98 8.74
N VAL A 213 10.61 7.84 8.03
CA VAL A 213 9.88 8.96 8.62
C VAL A 213 8.63 8.47 9.34
N SER A 214 7.80 7.64 8.68
CA SER A 214 6.53 7.16 9.24
C SER A 214 6.73 6.42 10.58
N ILE A 215 7.75 5.56 10.69
CA ILE A 215 8.05 4.82 11.93
C ILE A 215 8.51 5.77 13.04
N LEU A 216 9.31 6.78 12.72
CA LEU A 216 9.72 7.80 13.68
C LEU A 216 8.51 8.57 14.20
N GLU A 217 7.66 9.06 13.31
CA GLU A 217 6.47 9.81 13.66
C GLU A 217 5.44 9.00 14.44
N TRP A 218 5.25 7.74 14.07
CA TRP A 218 4.39 6.84 14.83
C TRP A 218 4.89 6.67 16.26
N ARG A 219 6.22 6.61 16.44
CA ARG A 219 6.82 6.57 17.78
C ARG A 219 6.65 7.89 18.53
N ILE A 220 6.83 9.05 17.86
CA ILE A 220 6.60 10.37 18.45
C ILE A 220 5.14 10.51 18.87
N SER A 221 4.19 10.18 18.00
CA SER A 221 2.77 10.23 18.31
C SER A 221 2.42 9.38 19.53
N HIS A 222 2.95 8.16 19.63
CA HIS A 222 2.79 7.32 20.82
C HIS A 222 3.26 8.01 22.09
N LEU A 223 4.44 8.66 22.06
CA LEU A 223 5.00 9.32 23.23
C LEU A 223 4.21 10.56 23.66
N VAL A 224 3.66 11.30 22.69
CA VAL A 224 2.97 12.57 22.92
C VAL A 224 1.49 12.36 23.25
N THR A 225 0.82 11.47 22.53
CA THR A 225 -0.65 11.31 22.59
C THR A 225 -1.10 10.00 23.23
N GLY A 226 -0.20 9.03 23.46
CA GLY A 226 -0.57 7.69 23.87
C GLY A 226 -1.15 6.81 22.75
N GLU A 227 -1.06 7.25 21.47
CA GLU A 227 -1.51 6.46 20.33
C GLU A 227 -0.87 5.05 20.35
N TYR A 228 -1.61 4.07 19.87
CA TYR A 228 -1.09 2.70 19.75
C TYR A 228 0.21 2.66 18.93
N TYR A 229 1.18 1.93 19.47
CA TYR A 229 2.46 1.66 18.81
C TYR A 229 2.88 0.22 19.09
N CYS A 230 3.37 -0.49 18.08
CA CYS A 230 3.91 -1.85 18.24
C CYS A 230 5.38 -1.89 17.79
N PRO A 231 6.32 -2.17 18.70
CA PRO A 231 7.74 -2.27 18.37
C PRO A 231 8.04 -3.37 17.33
N GLU A 232 7.34 -4.51 17.38
CA GLU A 232 7.50 -5.63 16.46
C GLU A 232 7.13 -5.23 15.03
N ILE A 233 5.99 -4.54 14.85
CA ILE A 233 5.58 -4.02 13.55
C ILE A 233 6.57 -2.97 13.05
N ALA A 234 7.01 -2.07 13.93
CA ALA A 234 8.00 -1.06 13.56
C ALA A 234 9.32 -1.70 13.09
N GLU A 235 9.76 -2.78 13.74
CA GLU A 235 10.98 -3.49 13.33
C GLU A 235 10.79 -4.27 12.02
N LEU A 236 9.61 -4.85 11.78
CA LEU A 236 9.24 -5.46 10.51
C LEU A 236 9.40 -4.45 9.35
N VAL A 237 8.91 -3.24 9.54
CA VAL A 237 9.04 -2.16 8.54
C VAL A 237 10.51 -1.72 8.37
N ARG A 238 11.27 -1.62 9.47
CA ARG A 238 12.72 -1.32 9.38
C ARG A 238 13.49 -2.41 8.62
N LEU A 239 13.12 -3.67 8.80
CA LEU A 239 13.68 -4.78 8.02
C LEU A 239 13.43 -4.57 6.52
N ALA A 240 12.20 -4.25 6.14
CA ALA A 240 11.81 -3.98 4.76
C ALA A 240 12.65 -2.85 4.14
N VAL A 241 12.80 -1.73 4.86
CA VAL A 241 13.60 -0.59 4.39
C VAL A 241 15.08 -0.99 4.21
N ARG A 242 15.68 -1.62 5.23
CA ARG A 242 17.09 -2.06 5.17
C ARG A 242 17.34 -3.01 4.00
N SER A 243 16.42 -3.95 3.75
CA SER A 243 16.53 -4.90 2.64
C SER A 243 16.54 -4.18 1.29
N SER A 244 15.63 -3.25 1.06
CA SER A 244 15.59 -2.46 -0.19
C SER A 244 16.81 -1.56 -0.37
N VAL A 245 17.23 -0.86 0.69
CA VAL A 245 18.39 0.04 0.64
C VAL A 245 19.68 -0.72 0.32
N SER A 246 19.85 -1.93 0.87
CA SER A 246 21.01 -2.76 0.60
C SER A 246 21.16 -3.20 -0.86
N GLN A 247 20.07 -3.13 -1.64
CA GLN A 247 20.01 -3.56 -3.05
C GLN A 247 19.86 -2.40 -4.05
N VAL A 248 20.00 -1.13 -3.59
CA VAL A 248 19.69 0.05 -4.43
C VAL A 248 20.51 0.12 -5.71
N GLU A 249 21.79 -0.24 -5.68
CA GLU A 249 22.65 -0.22 -6.88
C GLU A 249 22.25 -1.29 -7.91
N GLN A 250 21.84 -2.47 -7.44
CA GLN A 250 21.36 -3.56 -8.25
C GLN A 250 19.97 -3.22 -8.82
N LEU A 251 19.12 -2.62 -8.00
CA LEU A 251 17.81 -2.13 -8.43
C LEU A 251 17.92 -1.08 -9.54
N ALA A 252 18.86 -0.15 -9.43
CA ALA A 252 19.13 0.87 -10.46
C ALA A 252 19.55 0.24 -11.81
N LYS A 253 20.14 -0.96 -11.78
CA LYS A 253 20.51 -1.75 -12.97
C LYS A 253 19.36 -2.61 -13.51
N GLY A 254 18.24 -2.70 -12.77
CA GLY A 254 17.10 -3.56 -13.10
C GLY A 254 17.35 -5.04 -12.78
N ASP A 255 18.22 -5.32 -11.81
CA ASP A 255 18.49 -6.69 -11.37
C ASP A 255 17.21 -7.34 -10.83
N ARG A 256 16.92 -8.57 -11.26
CA ARG A 256 15.68 -9.27 -10.96
C ARG A 256 15.53 -9.57 -9.46
N GLU A 257 16.59 -9.95 -8.78
CA GLU A 257 16.54 -10.23 -7.34
C GLU A 257 16.35 -8.95 -6.54
N ALA A 258 16.95 -7.83 -6.97
CA ALA A 258 16.72 -6.53 -6.37
C ALA A 258 15.26 -6.05 -6.57
N VAL A 259 14.67 -6.29 -7.75
CA VAL A 259 13.24 -6.01 -8.02
C VAL A 259 12.35 -6.87 -7.14
N LYS A 260 12.68 -8.14 -6.94
CA LYS A 260 11.99 -9.03 -6.00
C LYS A 260 12.08 -8.51 -4.58
N THR A 261 13.28 -8.16 -4.11
CA THR A 261 13.50 -7.59 -2.77
C THR A 261 12.69 -6.32 -2.55
N LEU A 262 12.62 -5.43 -3.54
CA LEU A 262 11.77 -4.24 -3.48
C LEU A 262 10.30 -4.61 -3.33
N LEU A 263 9.79 -5.54 -4.15
CA LEU A 263 8.39 -5.99 -4.02
C LEU A 263 8.13 -6.59 -2.63
N GLU A 264 8.97 -7.51 -2.16
CA GLU A 264 8.80 -8.14 -0.85
C GLU A 264 8.82 -7.09 0.27
N SER A 265 9.68 -6.08 0.18
CA SER A 265 9.72 -4.97 1.13
C SER A 265 8.43 -4.14 1.13
N LEU A 266 7.87 -3.83 -0.05
CA LEU A 266 6.59 -3.15 -0.18
C LEU A 266 5.44 -4.01 0.39
N LEU A 267 5.47 -5.32 0.18
CA LEU A 267 4.49 -6.24 0.77
C LEU A 267 4.64 -6.34 2.29
N LEU A 268 5.86 -6.32 2.84
CA LEU A 268 6.08 -6.25 4.29
C LEU A 268 5.50 -4.98 4.90
N SER A 269 5.60 -3.83 4.22
CA SER A 269 4.94 -2.59 4.63
C SER A 269 3.42 -2.73 4.61
N GLY A 270 2.86 -3.32 3.55
CA GLY A 270 1.42 -3.62 3.46
C GLY A 270 0.93 -4.56 4.55
N LEU A 271 1.69 -5.61 4.89
CA LEU A 271 1.40 -6.51 6.02
C LEU A 271 1.47 -5.77 7.36
N ALA A 272 2.45 -4.88 7.53
CA ALA A 272 2.58 -4.06 8.74
C ALA A 272 1.33 -3.19 8.97
N MET A 273 0.79 -2.58 7.93
CA MET A 273 -0.50 -1.85 8.02
C MET A 273 -1.66 -2.78 8.38
N SER A 274 -1.73 -3.96 7.76
CA SER A 274 -2.76 -4.97 8.05
C SER A 274 -2.67 -5.44 9.51
N PHE A 275 -1.47 -5.72 10.01
CA PHE A 275 -1.21 -6.15 11.40
C PHE A 275 -1.51 -5.05 12.42
N ALA A 276 -1.21 -3.80 12.11
CA ALA A 276 -1.51 -2.67 12.97
C ALA A 276 -3.00 -2.31 12.97
N GLY A 277 -3.70 -2.58 11.87
CA GLY A 277 -5.07 -2.12 11.61
C GLY A 277 -5.18 -0.61 11.34
N ILE A 278 -4.05 0.05 11.07
CA ILE A 278 -3.91 1.49 10.78
C ILE A 278 -2.78 1.72 9.78
N THR A 279 -2.75 2.88 9.15
CA THR A 279 -1.73 3.24 8.15
C THR A 279 -0.44 3.83 8.74
N ARG A 280 -0.40 4.11 10.03
CA ARG A 280 0.75 4.74 10.73
C ARG A 280 2.11 4.07 10.48
N PRO A 281 2.22 2.72 10.37
CA PRO A 281 3.49 2.10 10.05
C PRO A 281 4.07 2.51 8.69
N ALA A 282 3.24 3.04 7.80
CA ALA A 282 3.59 3.30 6.41
C ALA A 282 3.49 4.77 5.99
N SER A 283 2.83 5.64 6.76
CA SER A 283 2.52 7.02 6.38
C SER A 283 2.76 7.99 7.53
N GLY A 284 3.62 8.98 7.30
CA GLY A 284 3.94 10.11 8.18
C GLY A 284 3.90 11.43 7.42
N VAL A 285 4.64 12.45 7.86
CA VAL A 285 4.68 13.79 7.26
C VAL A 285 5.15 13.77 5.80
N GLU A 286 5.99 12.84 5.43
CA GLU A 286 6.45 12.65 4.06
C GLU A 286 5.29 12.36 3.09
N HIS A 287 4.26 11.67 3.54
CA HIS A 287 3.04 11.44 2.77
C HIS A 287 2.16 12.68 2.71
N TYR A 288 2.18 13.56 3.73
CA TYR A 288 1.46 14.84 3.66
C TYR A 288 1.99 15.72 2.55
N PHE A 289 3.31 15.74 2.29
CA PHE A 289 3.85 16.42 1.10
C PHE A 289 3.23 15.87 -0.19
N SER A 290 3.19 14.54 -0.34
CA SER A 290 2.57 13.89 -1.50
C SER A 290 1.09 14.26 -1.63
N HIS A 291 0.32 14.14 -0.56
CA HIS A 291 -1.11 14.47 -0.58
C HIS A 291 -1.39 15.94 -0.91
N VAL A 292 -0.58 16.87 -0.40
CA VAL A 292 -0.68 18.29 -0.75
C VAL A 292 -0.41 18.49 -2.25
N TRP A 293 0.62 17.87 -2.81
CA TRP A 293 0.91 17.99 -4.24
C TRP A 293 -0.18 17.35 -5.10
N GLU A 294 -0.73 16.21 -4.71
CA GLU A 294 -1.84 15.55 -5.39
C GLU A 294 -3.12 16.42 -5.36
N MET A 295 -3.50 16.98 -4.20
CA MET A 295 -4.65 17.88 -4.07
C MET A 295 -4.47 19.14 -4.92
N ARG A 296 -3.27 19.73 -4.94
CA ARG A 296 -2.97 20.89 -5.79
C ARG A 296 -3.01 20.55 -7.28
N HIS A 297 -2.60 19.34 -7.67
CA HIS A 297 -2.76 18.87 -9.04
C HIS A 297 -4.23 18.81 -9.45
N LEU A 298 -5.06 18.20 -8.61
CA LEU A 298 -6.50 18.07 -8.86
C LEU A 298 -7.21 19.43 -9.00
N GLU A 299 -6.84 20.40 -8.18
CA GLU A 299 -7.50 21.72 -8.17
C GLU A 299 -6.91 22.69 -9.20
N PHE A 300 -5.60 22.74 -9.34
CA PHE A 300 -4.90 23.79 -10.11
C PHE A 300 -4.11 23.27 -11.33
N GLY A 301 -4.15 21.94 -11.58
CA GLY A 301 -3.38 21.33 -12.68
C GLY A 301 -1.85 21.44 -12.51
N THR A 302 -1.36 21.56 -11.28
CA THR A 302 0.09 21.58 -11.01
C THR A 302 0.72 20.25 -11.41
N PRO A 303 2.02 20.19 -11.77
CA PRO A 303 2.67 18.95 -12.13
C PRO A 303 2.52 17.87 -11.03
N GLN A 304 2.18 16.66 -11.45
CA GLN A 304 2.07 15.47 -10.58
C GLN A 304 3.03 14.39 -11.05
N ASP A 305 3.48 13.56 -10.12
CA ASP A 305 4.28 12.37 -10.39
C ASP A 305 3.71 11.15 -9.65
N PHE A 306 4.33 9.99 -9.83
CA PHE A 306 3.94 8.80 -9.09
C PHE A 306 4.07 9.02 -7.57
N HIS A 307 3.08 8.54 -6.83
CA HIS A 307 2.97 8.70 -5.38
C HIS A 307 4.28 8.40 -4.64
N GLY A 308 4.90 7.25 -4.89
CA GLY A 308 6.14 6.88 -4.21
C GLY A 308 7.33 7.79 -4.54
N LEU A 309 7.38 8.41 -5.75
CA LEU A 309 8.39 9.43 -6.05
C LEU A 309 8.17 10.68 -5.19
N GLN A 310 6.92 11.11 -5.04
CA GLN A 310 6.56 12.24 -4.19
C GLN A 310 6.89 11.94 -2.72
N CYS A 311 6.55 10.74 -2.22
CA CYS A 311 6.91 10.30 -0.87
C CYS A 311 8.43 10.25 -0.67
N GLY A 312 9.19 9.81 -1.66
CA GLY A 312 10.66 9.83 -1.62
C GLY A 312 11.23 11.24 -1.47
N ILE A 313 10.71 12.21 -2.22
CA ILE A 313 11.09 13.63 -2.07
C ILE A 313 10.63 14.16 -0.72
N GLY A 314 9.40 13.86 -0.30
CA GLY A 314 8.88 14.22 1.02
C GLY A 314 9.75 13.68 2.16
N THR A 315 10.31 12.49 2.00
CA THR A 315 11.26 11.89 2.96
C THR A 315 12.53 12.74 3.11
N VAL A 316 13.09 13.23 2.00
CA VAL A 316 14.27 14.11 2.05
C VAL A 316 13.94 15.42 2.76
N LEU A 317 12.80 16.05 2.42
CA LEU A 317 12.35 17.27 3.07
C LEU A 317 12.08 17.08 4.57
N ALA A 318 11.44 15.96 4.94
CA ALA A 318 11.23 15.61 6.34
C ALA A 318 12.55 15.42 7.10
N ALA A 319 13.53 14.75 6.48
CA ALA A 319 14.85 14.57 7.09
C ALA A 319 15.56 15.91 7.35
N GLU A 320 15.49 16.85 6.40
CA GLU A 320 16.02 18.23 6.60
C GLU A 320 15.32 18.95 7.75
N ILE A 321 13.99 18.84 7.86
CA ILE A 321 13.22 19.41 8.97
C ILE A 321 13.67 18.80 10.30
N TYR A 322 13.86 17.48 10.36
CA TYR A 322 14.33 16.82 11.59
C TYR A 322 15.74 17.22 12.00
N GLU A 323 16.66 17.44 11.07
CA GLU A 323 18.00 17.95 11.41
C GLU A 323 17.92 19.37 12.02
N ILE A 324 16.99 20.21 11.56
CA ILE A 324 16.73 21.53 12.17
C ILE A 324 16.16 21.36 13.59
N ILE A 325 15.13 20.53 13.75
CA ILE A 325 14.45 20.30 15.04
C ILE A 325 15.42 19.74 16.07
N LYS A 326 16.28 18.81 15.69
CA LYS A 326 17.29 18.18 16.56
C LYS A 326 18.23 19.20 17.21
N GLY A 327 18.47 20.34 16.54
CA GLY A 327 19.28 21.45 17.04
C GLY A 327 18.54 22.43 17.95
N LEU A 328 17.21 22.31 18.10
CA LEU A 328 16.41 23.23 18.90
C LEU A 328 16.41 22.81 20.39
N THR A 329 16.50 23.83 21.27
CA THR A 329 16.21 23.63 22.68
C THR A 329 14.70 23.84 22.89
N PRO A 330 13.99 22.88 23.52
CA PRO A 330 12.58 23.06 23.86
C PRO A 330 12.35 24.34 24.71
N ASP A 331 11.35 25.12 24.32
CA ASP A 331 10.94 26.35 24.98
C ASP A 331 9.42 26.34 25.15
N GLU A 332 8.98 25.99 26.36
CA GLU A 332 7.56 25.83 26.69
C GLU A 332 6.79 27.15 26.60
N GLU A 333 7.37 28.24 27.10
CA GLU A 333 6.72 29.57 27.07
C GLU A 333 6.49 30.01 25.62
N ARG A 334 7.49 29.83 24.76
CA ARG A 334 7.37 30.14 23.34
C ARG A 334 6.33 29.26 22.64
N ALA A 335 6.26 27.96 22.99
CA ALA A 335 5.28 27.06 22.41
C ALA A 335 3.84 27.43 22.83
N LEU A 336 3.62 27.76 24.11
CA LEU A 336 2.33 28.18 24.62
C LEU A 336 1.89 29.51 23.98
N ASN A 337 2.77 30.51 23.92
CA ASN A 337 2.48 31.79 23.27
C ASN A 337 2.13 31.61 21.78
N TYR A 338 2.75 30.64 21.07
CA TYR A 338 2.41 30.33 19.68
C TYR A 338 1.00 29.75 19.56
N VAL A 339 0.65 28.81 20.44
CA VAL A 339 -0.69 28.17 20.42
C VAL A 339 -1.78 29.20 20.82
N GLU A 340 -1.55 29.99 21.84
CA GLU A 340 -2.49 31.05 22.29
C GLU A 340 -2.68 32.14 21.23
N GLY A 341 -1.64 32.47 20.47
CA GLY A 341 -1.67 33.45 19.39
C GLY A 341 -2.10 32.89 18.03
N PHE A 342 -2.40 31.59 17.94
CA PHE A 342 -2.77 30.97 16.67
C PHE A 342 -4.19 31.40 16.25
N ASP A 343 -4.27 32.05 15.08
CA ASP A 343 -5.54 32.50 14.51
C ASP A 343 -6.10 31.43 13.54
N LEU A 344 -7.09 30.68 14.02
CA LEU A 344 -7.71 29.61 13.28
C LEU A 344 -8.42 30.11 12.02
N GLU A 345 -9.03 31.29 12.04
CA GLU A 345 -9.71 31.89 10.88
C GLU A 345 -8.73 32.22 9.76
N VAL A 346 -7.59 32.77 10.12
CA VAL A 346 -6.49 33.05 9.17
C VAL A 346 -5.95 31.77 8.60
N TRP A 347 -5.81 30.73 9.41
CA TRP A 347 -5.39 29.39 8.96
C TRP A 347 -6.40 28.80 7.99
N HIS A 348 -7.69 28.78 8.32
CA HIS A 348 -8.76 28.30 7.46
C HIS A 348 -8.79 29.05 6.11
N ALA A 349 -8.65 30.37 6.14
CA ALA A 349 -8.59 31.18 4.92
C ALA A 349 -7.37 30.80 4.04
N PHE A 350 -6.22 30.58 4.66
CA PHE A 350 -5.01 30.08 3.97
C PHE A 350 -5.25 28.71 3.35
N VAL A 351 -5.78 27.74 4.10
CA VAL A 351 -6.03 26.37 3.63
C VAL A 351 -7.01 26.37 2.45
N ARG A 352 -8.11 27.12 2.53
CA ARG A 352 -9.07 27.29 1.42
C ARG A 352 -8.41 27.88 0.17
N CYS A 353 -7.59 28.90 0.34
CA CYS A 353 -6.86 29.53 -0.78
C CYS A 353 -5.81 28.59 -1.38
N PHE A 354 -5.07 27.87 -0.53
CA PHE A 354 -3.93 27.05 -0.94
C PHE A 354 -4.34 25.72 -1.60
N LEU A 355 -5.45 25.13 -1.15
CA LEU A 355 -5.91 23.80 -1.61
C LEU A 355 -7.27 23.86 -2.36
N GLY A 356 -7.91 25.03 -2.49
CA GLY A 356 -9.19 25.17 -3.18
C GLY A 356 -10.29 24.32 -2.54
N LYS A 357 -11.03 23.54 -3.35
CA LYS A 357 -12.13 22.68 -2.87
C LYS A 357 -11.68 21.64 -1.84
N SER A 358 -10.47 21.10 -2.00
CA SER A 358 -9.90 20.20 -0.99
C SER A 358 -9.68 20.93 0.33
N GLY A 359 -9.29 22.22 0.29
CA GLY A 359 -9.14 23.06 1.46
C GLY A 359 -10.46 23.38 2.17
N GLU A 360 -11.52 23.64 1.41
CA GLU A 360 -12.88 23.81 1.96
C GLU A 360 -13.28 22.56 2.77
N ARG A 361 -13.07 21.37 2.18
CA ARG A 361 -13.41 20.12 2.84
C ARG A 361 -12.57 19.81 4.07
N LEU A 362 -11.28 20.14 4.05
CA LEU A 362 -10.41 19.96 5.22
C LEU A 362 -10.88 20.83 6.39
N VAL A 363 -11.23 22.08 6.11
CA VAL A 363 -11.78 23.00 7.15
C VAL A 363 -13.10 22.47 7.71
N GLU A 364 -14.02 21.97 6.86
CA GLU A 364 -15.27 21.34 7.33
C GLU A 364 -15.06 20.12 8.25
N LEU A 365 -13.93 19.40 8.12
CA LEU A 365 -13.61 18.26 8.96
C LEU A 365 -12.97 18.67 10.30
N GLU A 366 -12.44 19.90 10.41
CA GLU A 366 -11.91 20.45 11.66
C GLU A 366 -13.00 21.12 12.52
N GLU A 367 -14.10 21.58 11.91
CA GLU A 367 -15.29 22.14 12.61
C GLU A 367 -16.17 21.02 13.19
#